data_3e38fe5b59d9411c4de935c8c2b420f2
#
_entry.id   3e38fe5b59d9411c4de935c8c2b420f2
#
_cell.length_a   1.000
_cell.length_b   1.000
_cell.length_c   1.000
_cell.angle_alpha   90.00
_cell.angle_beta   90.00
_cell.angle_gamma   90.00
#
_symmetry.space_group_name_H-M   'P 1'
#
loop_
_entity.id
_entity.type
_entity.pdbx_description
1 polymer ?
#
loop_
_entity_poly.entity_id
_entity_poly.type
_entity_poly.pdbx_seq_one_letter_code
_entity_poly.pdbx_strand_id
1 'polypeptide(L)'
;MRTAWGIGAGLLCWCMGATAQITNTGFADSTGGIRLGNADLALGAGLDVYRNFSGAADEEALYLVSSTRLNEWNINLAFLDVRYRRDRIRGRLMPGFGSYMERNYAPGDPRLIEGNVGFRPFKRHPMWVDFGILGSPFTNETPLSRDHLTYTRSLSAEFVPYYLSGARISLPLGEKTTVYGYWVNGWQHIGDPAKGSAGIVQVELRPHPDWLLNVNGFLGREIHATALTTDTRYFVDAYLIHARPQKLRLTSSAYAGLQSGHRWYQANFICEQTLRRGWSLSARAEWFRDPQGVVLPLGPAASSDGLLGFALGAKVPIDEHVLVRAEYRTLQGQWTASGPAPFSYFTLHCGFVL
;
A
#
# COMPACT_ATOMS: atom_id res chain seq x y z
N MET A 1 51.73 20.39 -37.22
CA MET A 1 52.00 20.75 -35.84
C MET A 1 50.70 21.12 -35.15
N ARG A 2 50.43 20.48 -33.98
CA ARG A 2 49.36 20.70 -33.05
C ARG A 2 48.00 20.09 -33.39
N THR A 3 47.84 18.86 -32.94
CA THR A 3 46.64 18.13 -32.52
C THR A 3 45.91 18.86 -31.41
N ALA A 4 44.61 18.99 -31.53
CA ALA A 4 43.71 19.28 -30.42
C ALA A 4 42.61 18.23 -30.36
N TRP A 5 42.64 17.43 -29.32
CA TRP A 5 41.61 16.44 -28.97
C TRP A 5 40.45 17.20 -28.36
N GLY A 6 39.29 17.12 -28.99
CA GLY A 6 38.00 17.53 -28.39
C GLY A 6 37.20 16.30 -28.05
N ILE A 7 37.27 15.87 -26.79
CA ILE A 7 36.36 14.87 -26.22
C ILE A 7 35.04 15.55 -25.96
N GLY A 8 34.11 15.44 -26.86
CA GLY A 8 32.72 15.76 -26.65
C GLY A 8 32.00 14.60 -25.97
N ALA A 9 32.00 14.57 -24.65
CA ALA A 9 31.14 13.69 -23.91
C ALA A 9 29.70 14.19 -24.02
N GLY A 10 28.97 13.72 -25.01
CA GLY A 10 27.53 13.84 -25.09
C GLY A 10 26.89 12.99 -24.01
N LEU A 11 26.62 13.57 -22.84
CA LEU A 11 25.65 13.05 -21.90
C LEU A 11 24.27 13.13 -22.58
N LEU A 12 23.89 12.06 -23.27
CA LEU A 12 22.51 11.75 -23.57
C LEU A 12 21.83 11.39 -22.24
N CYS A 13 21.35 12.43 -21.53
CA CYS A 13 20.42 12.28 -20.45
C CYS A 13 19.10 11.75 -21.05
N TRP A 14 19.00 10.43 -21.14
CA TRP A 14 17.72 9.77 -21.33
C TRP A 14 16.93 9.96 -20.02
N CYS A 15 16.19 11.05 -19.96
CA CYS A 15 15.05 11.15 -19.06
C CYS A 15 14.02 10.10 -19.52
N MET A 16 14.28 8.84 -19.23
CA MET A 16 13.21 7.86 -19.10
C MET A 16 12.40 8.34 -17.91
N GLY A 17 11.30 9.07 -18.19
CA GLY A 17 10.26 9.30 -17.24
C GLY A 17 9.88 7.95 -16.66
N ALA A 18 10.34 7.67 -15.45
CA ALA A 18 9.86 6.55 -14.67
C ALA A 18 8.35 6.83 -14.50
N THR A 19 7.54 6.28 -15.39
CA THR A 19 6.15 6.05 -15.11
C THR A 19 6.18 5.08 -13.93
N ALA A 20 6.04 5.61 -12.72
CA ALA A 20 5.81 4.80 -11.55
C ALA A 20 4.60 3.92 -11.91
N GLN A 21 4.88 2.69 -12.30
CA GLN A 21 3.85 1.69 -12.48
C GLN A 21 3.32 1.43 -11.08
N ILE A 22 2.22 2.05 -10.77
CA ILE A 22 1.45 1.74 -9.56
C ILE A 22 0.95 0.32 -9.76
N THR A 23 1.75 -0.65 -9.35
CA THR A 23 1.37 -2.05 -9.30
C THR A 23 1.39 -2.46 -7.85
N ASN A 24 0.26 -2.82 -7.30
CA ASN A 24 0.17 -3.46 -5.98
C ASN A 24 0.80 -4.87 -5.96
N THR A 25 1.46 -5.28 -7.01
CA THR A 25 1.93 -6.66 -7.21
C THR A 25 3.40 -6.88 -6.84
N GLY A 26 3.95 -6.14 -5.88
CA GLY A 26 5.24 -6.47 -5.24
C GLY A 26 6.51 -6.40 -6.10
N PHE A 27 6.41 -6.13 -7.39
CA PHE A 27 7.54 -5.98 -8.31
C PHE A 27 7.53 -4.65 -9.07
N ALA A 28 6.72 -3.71 -8.61
CA ALA A 28 6.77 -2.36 -9.14
C ALA A 28 8.06 -1.67 -8.73
N ASP A 29 8.63 -0.95 -9.66
CA ASP A 29 9.88 -0.21 -9.49
C ASP A 29 9.69 1.13 -8.73
N SER A 30 8.70 1.18 -7.82
CA SER A 30 8.33 2.39 -7.10
C SER A 30 9.44 2.91 -6.18
N THR A 31 10.33 2.02 -5.75
CA THR A 31 11.45 2.40 -4.88
C THR A 31 12.67 2.93 -5.62
N GLY A 32 12.66 2.97 -6.97
CA GLY A 32 13.84 3.35 -7.74
C GLY A 32 15.00 2.37 -7.49
N GLY A 33 15.99 2.80 -6.79
CA GLY A 33 17.12 2.00 -6.34
C GLY A 33 18.30 2.01 -7.30
N ILE A 34 19.47 1.73 -6.75
CA ILE A 34 20.74 1.62 -7.46
C ILE A 34 20.84 0.23 -8.07
N ARG A 35 21.05 0.14 -9.38
CA ARG A 35 21.33 -1.13 -10.05
C ARG A 35 22.81 -1.47 -9.96
N LEU A 36 23.13 -2.67 -9.50
CA LEU A 36 24.49 -3.16 -9.37
C LEU A 36 24.83 -4.19 -10.47
N GLY A 37 26.00 -4.05 -11.05
CA GLY A 37 26.51 -4.97 -12.07
C GLY A 37 25.65 -5.01 -13.34
N ASN A 38 25.37 -6.20 -13.86
CA ASN A 38 24.62 -6.42 -15.10
C ASN A 38 23.09 -6.25 -14.94
N ALA A 39 22.65 -5.39 -14.03
CA ALA A 39 21.25 -5.06 -13.76
C ALA A 39 20.39 -6.19 -13.15
N ASP A 40 20.99 -7.30 -12.72
CA ASP A 40 20.26 -8.39 -12.07
C ASP A 40 19.88 -8.06 -10.62
N LEU A 41 20.66 -7.18 -9.96
CA LEU A 41 20.47 -6.77 -8.56
C LEU A 41 20.17 -5.26 -8.48
N ALA A 42 19.12 -4.91 -7.77
CA ALA A 42 18.77 -3.53 -7.42
C ALA A 42 18.66 -3.37 -5.90
N LEU A 43 19.21 -2.27 -5.40
CA LEU A 43 19.13 -1.89 -3.99
C LEU A 43 18.37 -0.57 -3.85
N GLY A 44 17.41 -0.53 -2.96
CA GLY A 44 16.68 0.66 -2.59
C GLY A 44 16.60 0.81 -1.08
N ALA A 45 16.29 2.00 -0.61
CA ALA A 45 16.04 2.30 0.79
C ALA A 45 15.00 3.41 0.90
N GLY A 46 14.28 3.47 2.00
CA GLY A 46 13.37 4.56 2.25
C GLY A 46 13.24 4.89 3.72
N LEU A 47 12.88 6.13 3.99
CA LEU A 47 12.62 6.66 5.32
C LEU A 47 11.41 7.60 5.25
N ASP A 48 10.44 7.36 6.11
CA ASP A 48 9.18 8.09 6.23
C ASP A 48 9.06 8.63 7.66
N VAL A 49 9.30 9.93 7.82
CA VAL A 49 9.26 10.65 9.11
C VAL A 49 8.07 11.58 9.12
N TYR A 50 7.35 11.60 10.24
CA TYR A 50 6.14 12.42 10.37
C TYR A 50 5.97 13.01 11.77
N ARG A 51 5.08 13.98 11.86
CA ARG A 51 4.49 14.48 13.09
C ARG A 51 3.02 14.82 12.87
N ASN A 52 2.15 14.24 13.66
CA ASN A 52 0.73 14.60 13.70
C ASN A 52 0.50 15.59 14.84
N PHE A 53 -0.15 16.70 14.55
CA PHE A 53 -0.57 17.71 15.51
C PHE A 53 -2.05 17.53 15.78
N SER A 54 -2.43 17.16 16.98
CA SER A 54 -3.81 16.94 17.40
C SER A 54 -4.10 17.66 18.72
N GLY A 55 -5.29 18.14 18.87
CA GLY A 55 -5.81 18.61 20.16
C GLY A 55 -6.36 17.49 21.06
N ALA A 56 -6.36 16.23 20.59
CA ALA A 56 -6.77 15.08 21.39
C ALA A 56 -5.73 14.79 22.49
N ALA A 57 -6.21 14.28 23.63
CA ALA A 57 -5.34 13.87 24.73
C ALA A 57 -4.69 12.50 24.49
N ASP A 58 -5.12 11.77 23.47
CA ASP A 58 -4.60 10.47 23.13
C ASP A 58 -3.17 10.57 22.57
N GLU A 59 -2.35 9.55 22.83
CA GLU A 59 -0.99 9.44 22.30
C GLU A 59 -0.97 8.91 20.86
N GLU A 60 -2.07 8.28 20.42
CA GLU A 60 -2.19 7.63 19.14
C GLU A 60 -3.52 7.95 18.45
N ALA A 61 -3.46 8.06 17.13
CA ALA A 61 -4.64 8.18 16.29
C ALA A 61 -5.46 6.89 16.33
N LEU A 62 -6.70 6.99 16.75
CA LEU A 62 -7.61 5.87 16.78
C LEU A 62 -7.91 5.34 15.38
N TYR A 63 -8.08 4.01 15.26
CA TYR A 63 -8.49 3.32 14.03
C TYR A 63 -7.50 3.37 12.86
N LEU A 64 -6.26 3.76 13.12
CA LEU A 64 -5.19 3.74 12.14
C LEU A 64 -4.13 2.72 12.54
N VAL A 65 -3.48 2.12 11.54
CA VAL A 65 -2.35 1.20 11.71
C VAL A 65 -1.08 1.74 11.06
N SER A 66 -1.15 2.96 10.53
CA SER A 66 0.00 3.68 9.97
C SER A 66 -0.01 5.13 10.43
N SER A 67 1.17 5.71 10.66
CA SER A 67 1.34 7.11 11.11
C SER A 67 0.52 7.44 12.37
N THR A 68 0.47 6.54 13.36
CA THR A 68 -0.49 6.59 14.46
C THR A 68 -0.11 7.56 15.57
N ARG A 69 1.18 7.84 15.79
CA ARG A 69 1.64 8.66 16.91
C ARG A 69 1.20 10.12 16.76
N LEU A 70 0.73 10.71 17.88
CA LEU A 70 0.28 12.09 17.95
C LEU A 70 1.28 12.95 18.72
N ASN A 71 1.39 14.20 18.32
CA ASN A 71 2.13 15.26 19.01
C ASN A 71 3.63 15.01 19.21
N GLU A 72 4.22 14.04 18.53
CA GLU A 72 5.65 13.73 18.55
C GLU A 72 6.20 13.52 17.12
N TRP A 73 7.52 13.67 16.94
CA TRP A 73 8.19 13.21 15.74
C TRP A 73 8.39 11.70 15.79
N ASN A 74 8.02 11.00 14.74
CA ASN A 74 8.14 9.54 14.69
C ASN A 74 8.52 9.06 13.29
N ILE A 75 9.08 7.85 13.22
CA ILE A 75 9.33 7.12 11.96
C ILE A 75 8.13 6.21 11.73
N ASN A 76 7.36 6.48 10.67
CA ASN A 76 6.29 5.57 10.25
C ASN A 76 6.89 4.29 9.68
N LEU A 77 7.77 4.42 8.68
CA LEU A 77 8.40 3.28 8.02
C LEU A 77 9.80 3.65 7.53
N ALA A 78 10.78 2.85 7.91
CA ALA A 78 12.09 2.83 7.28
C ALA A 78 12.34 1.43 6.74
N PHE A 79 12.95 1.30 5.57
CA PHE A 79 13.15 0.00 4.92
C PHE A 79 14.42 -0.04 4.05
N LEU A 80 14.89 -1.25 3.83
CA LEU A 80 15.80 -1.60 2.76
C LEU A 80 15.05 -2.48 1.75
N ASP A 81 15.37 -2.36 0.47
CA ASP A 81 14.74 -3.12 -0.60
C ASP A 81 15.80 -3.75 -1.50
N VAL A 82 16.00 -5.05 -1.36
CA VAL A 82 16.94 -5.84 -2.16
C VAL A 82 16.12 -6.64 -3.17
N ARG A 83 16.32 -6.37 -4.45
CA ARG A 83 15.63 -7.03 -5.55
C ARG A 83 16.61 -7.71 -6.48
N TYR A 84 16.38 -8.99 -6.73
CA TYR A 84 17.10 -9.76 -7.72
C TYR A 84 16.15 -10.22 -8.82
N ARG A 85 16.53 -10.04 -10.09
CA ARG A 85 15.75 -10.54 -11.22
C ARG A 85 16.65 -10.90 -12.38
N ARG A 86 16.58 -12.17 -12.76
CA ARG A 86 17.26 -12.70 -13.94
C ARG A 86 16.34 -13.68 -14.65
N ASP A 87 16.38 -13.76 -15.97
CA ASP A 87 15.58 -14.63 -16.85
C ASP A 87 14.37 -15.34 -16.23
N ARG A 88 14.64 -16.36 -15.41
CA ARG A 88 13.66 -17.27 -14.84
C ARG A 88 13.59 -17.27 -13.32
N ILE A 89 14.34 -16.42 -12.66
CA ILE A 89 14.40 -16.32 -11.19
C ILE A 89 14.21 -14.87 -10.81
N ARG A 90 13.46 -14.64 -9.74
CA ARG A 90 13.32 -13.35 -9.07
C ARG A 90 13.24 -13.53 -7.58
N GLY A 91 13.61 -12.50 -6.84
CA GLY A 91 13.48 -12.48 -5.41
C GLY A 91 13.45 -11.05 -4.89
N ARG A 92 12.79 -10.84 -3.78
CA ARG A 92 12.77 -9.58 -3.06
C ARG A 92 12.94 -9.84 -1.57
N LEU A 93 13.75 -9.03 -0.93
CA LEU A 93 13.88 -8.99 0.52
C LEU A 93 13.77 -7.55 0.97
N MET A 94 12.72 -7.24 1.72
CA MET A 94 12.37 -5.88 2.13
C MET A 94 12.08 -5.82 3.63
N PRO A 95 13.11 -5.85 4.50
CA PRO A 95 12.94 -5.61 5.93
C PRO A 95 12.54 -4.17 6.19
N GLY A 96 11.71 -3.96 7.22
CA GLY A 96 11.26 -2.65 7.64
C GLY A 96 11.22 -2.49 9.15
N PHE A 97 11.21 -1.23 9.63
CA PHE A 97 11.03 -0.86 11.02
C PHE A 97 10.31 0.49 11.13
N GLY A 98 9.79 0.79 12.31
CA GLY A 98 8.98 1.97 12.58
C GLY A 98 7.59 1.62 13.08
N SER A 99 6.79 2.64 13.39
CA SER A 99 5.46 2.48 13.99
C SER A 99 4.49 1.67 13.12
N TYR A 100 4.63 1.74 11.79
CA TYR A 100 3.89 0.88 10.86
C TYR A 100 4.17 -0.62 11.10
N MET A 101 5.44 -1.00 11.26
CA MET A 101 5.82 -2.41 11.47
C MET A 101 5.37 -2.91 12.84
N GLU A 102 5.39 -2.03 13.85
CA GLU A 102 4.94 -2.37 15.21
C GLU A 102 3.45 -2.66 15.27
N ARG A 103 2.65 -1.94 14.47
CA ARG A 103 1.19 -2.07 14.44
C ARG A 103 0.69 -3.21 13.55
N ASN A 104 1.43 -3.56 12.51
CA ASN A 104 0.98 -4.50 11.48
C ASN A 104 1.56 -5.91 11.62
N TYR A 105 2.50 -6.14 12.52
CA TYR A 105 3.15 -7.44 12.72
C TYR A 105 3.01 -7.90 14.16
N ALA A 106 2.66 -9.18 14.33
CA ALA A 106 2.58 -9.77 15.65
C ALA A 106 3.97 -9.81 16.33
N PRO A 107 4.03 -9.75 17.68
CA PRO A 107 5.28 -9.96 18.40
C PRO A 107 5.94 -11.28 18.01
N GLY A 108 7.22 -11.21 17.59
CA GLY A 108 7.99 -12.38 17.16
C GLY A 108 7.92 -12.68 15.66
N ASP A 109 7.01 -12.07 14.92
CA ASP A 109 6.99 -12.21 13.47
C ASP A 109 8.18 -11.49 12.82
N PRO A 110 8.74 -12.03 11.71
CA PRO A 110 9.74 -11.33 10.93
C PRO A 110 9.15 -10.05 10.35
N ARG A 111 9.80 -8.91 10.61
CA ARG A 111 9.37 -7.59 10.14
C ARG A 111 9.78 -7.38 8.68
N LEU A 112 9.15 -8.11 7.77
CA LEU A 112 9.37 -8.07 6.33
C LEU A 112 8.14 -7.50 5.63
N ILE A 113 8.28 -6.37 4.96
CA ILE A 113 7.25 -5.82 4.08
C ILE A 113 7.01 -6.79 2.92
N GLU A 114 8.10 -7.30 2.33
CA GLU A 114 8.13 -8.42 1.41
C GLU A 114 9.36 -9.29 1.67
N GLY A 115 9.21 -10.60 1.48
CA GLY A 115 10.30 -11.57 1.56
C GLY A 115 9.95 -12.79 0.74
N ASN A 116 10.31 -12.78 -0.56
CA ASN A 116 9.84 -13.81 -1.48
C ASN A 116 10.88 -14.19 -2.52
N VAL A 117 10.70 -15.39 -3.05
CA VAL A 117 11.44 -15.93 -4.19
C VAL A 117 10.46 -16.47 -5.22
N GLY A 118 10.74 -16.24 -6.49
CA GLY A 118 9.89 -16.71 -7.58
C GLY A 118 10.69 -17.26 -8.76
N PHE A 119 10.03 -18.09 -9.53
CA PHE A 119 10.61 -18.64 -10.75
C PHE A 119 9.56 -18.79 -11.85
N ARG A 120 10.06 -18.89 -13.10
CA ARG A 120 9.25 -19.22 -14.30
C ARG A 120 9.40 -20.70 -14.59
N PRO A 121 8.36 -21.53 -14.39
CA PRO A 121 8.43 -22.98 -14.65
C PRO A 121 8.61 -23.29 -16.13
N PHE A 122 8.06 -22.45 -17.01
CA PHE A 122 8.10 -22.65 -18.46
C PHE A 122 8.94 -21.59 -19.18
N LYS A 123 9.86 -22.01 -20.06
CA LYS A 123 10.72 -21.07 -20.80
C LYS A 123 9.93 -20.18 -21.77
N ARG A 124 8.88 -20.71 -22.38
CA ARG A 124 8.07 -20.02 -23.41
C ARG A 124 6.83 -19.33 -22.88
N HIS A 125 6.48 -19.57 -21.62
CA HIS A 125 5.28 -19.00 -21.00
C HIS A 125 5.67 -17.93 -19.98
N PRO A 126 5.04 -16.77 -19.97
CA PRO A 126 5.39 -15.67 -19.05
C PRO A 126 4.86 -15.89 -17.62
N MET A 127 4.38 -17.08 -17.28
CA MET A 127 3.89 -17.43 -15.95
C MET A 127 5.00 -17.39 -14.90
N TRP A 128 4.70 -16.82 -13.73
CA TRP A 128 5.56 -16.86 -12.55
C TRP A 128 4.87 -17.57 -11.40
N VAL A 129 5.67 -18.23 -10.59
CA VAL A 129 5.26 -18.78 -9.29
C VAL A 129 6.16 -18.18 -8.23
N ASP A 130 5.59 -17.54 -7.22
CA ASP A 130 6.30 -16.88 -6.12
C ASP A 130 5.92 -17.52 -4.78
N PHE A 131 6.85 -17.57 -3.83
CA PHE A 131 6.66 -18.12 -2.49
C PHE A 131 7.25 -17.17 -1.45
N GLY A 132 6.59 -17.04 -0.30
CA GLY A 132 7.06 -16.26 0.84
C GLY A 132 6.08 -15.19 1.30
N ILE A 133 6.60 -14.08 1.82
CA ILE A 133 5.80 -12.91 2.20
C ILE A 133 5.67 -12.03 0.96
N LEU A 134 4.46 -11.91 0.48
CA LEU A 134 4.07 -11.26 -0.78
C LEU A 134 3.34 -9.96 -0.47
N GLY A 135 3.49 -8.94 -1.30
CA GLY A 135 2.62 -7.78 -1.26
C GLY A 135 1.15 -8.15 -1.52
N SER A 136 0.25 -7.51 -0.81
CA SER A 136 -1.19 -7.72 -0.95
C SER A 136 -1.72 -7.13 -2.26
N PRO A 137 -2.69 -7.77 -2.92
CA PRO A 137 -3.38 -7.23 -4.09
C PRO A 137 -4.52 -6.27 -3.74
N PHE A 138 -4.89 -6.18 -2.45
CA PHE A 138 -6.08 -5.43 -2.04
C PHE A 138 -5.81 -3.93 -1.97
N THR A 139 -6.83 -3.16 -2.32
CA THR A 139 -6.89 -1.70 -2.31
C THR A 139 -5.90 -0.96 -3.20
N ASN A 140 -6.11 0.34 -3.27
CA ASN A 140 -5.38 1.26 -4.14
C ASN A 140 -4.16 1.93 -3.47
N GLU A 141 -3.78 1.52 -2.27
CA GLU A 141 -2.66 2.09 -1.51
C GLU A 141 -1.75 0.99 -0.94
N THR A 142 -0.44 1.21 -1.01
CA THR A 142 0.61 0.27 -0.59
C THR A 142 1.14 0.59 0.81
N PRO A 143 2.04 -0.20 1.41
CA PRO A 143 2.77 0.20 2.61
C PRO A 143 3.64 1.45 2.44
N LEU A 144 4.03 1.80 1.22
CA LEU A 144 4.97 2.88 0.95
C LEU A 144 4.24 4.21 0.75
N SER A 145 4.35 5.14 1.68
CA SER A 145 3.69 6.44 1.63
C SER A 145 4.06 7.29 0.40
N ARG A 146 5.26 7.08 -0.16
CA ARG A 146 5.70 7.75 -1.40
C ARG A 146 4.73 7.55 -2.56
N ASP A 147 4.12 6.36 -2.65
CA ASP A 147 3.25 5.98 -3.77
C ASP A 147 1.85 6.58 -3.65
N HIS A 148 1.51 7.11 -2.48
CA HIS A 148 0.18 7.64 -2.21
C HIS A 148 -0.01 9.05 -2.76
N LEU A 149 -1.26 9.37 -3.08
CA LEU A 149 -1.66 10.72 -3.47
C LEU A 149 -1.80 11.65 -2.25
N THR A 150 -2.35 11.15 -1.14
CA THR A 150 -2.32 11.76 0.19
C THR A 150 -1.19 11.16 1.04
N TYR A 151 -0.81 11.77 2.14
CA TYR A 151 0.21 11.18 3.01
C TYR A 151 -0.35 10.03 3.82
N THR A 152 -1.39 10.27 4.59
CA THR A 152 -2.03 9.22 5.38
C THR A 152 -2.82 8.29 4.46
N ARG A 153 -2.89 7.00 4.82
CA ARG A 153 -3.67 6.02 4.08
C ARG A 153 -5.16 6.20 4.31
N SER A 154 -5.94 5.79 3.34
CA SER A 154 -7.39 5.74 3.50
C SER A 154 -7.80 4.61 4.45
N LEU A 155 -8.99 4.72 5.01
CA LEU A 155 -9.62 3.65 5.80
C LEU A 155 -9.71 2.32 5.02
N SER A 156 -9.72 2.39 3.70
CA SER A 156 -9.64 1.22 2.83
C SER A 156 -8.39 0.39 3.12
N ALA A 157 -7.24 1.02 3.06
CA ALA A 157 -5.96 0.37 3.22
C ALA A 157 -5.67 -0.01 4.69
N GLU A 158 -6.25 0.72 5.66
CA GLU A 158 -6.04 0.45 7.09
C GLU A 158 -6.66 -0.90 7.54
N PHE A 159 -7.71 -1.39 6.84
CA PHE A 159 -8.49 -2.56 7.26
C PHE A 159 -8.42 -3.75 6.30
N VAL A 160 -7.43 -3.77 5.42
CA VAL A 160 -7.12 -4.92 4.55
C VAL A 160 -5.67 -5.34 4.73
N PRO A 161 -5.31 -6.57 4.33
CA PRO A 161 -3.92 -7.02 4.40
C PRO A 161 -2.97 -6.14 3.61
N TYR A 162 -1.82 -5.83 4.18
CA TYR A 162 -0.70 -5.22 3.48
C TYR A 162 0.27 -6.25 2.91
N TYR A 163 0.32 -7.43 3.53
CA TYR A 163 1.12 -8.56 3.08
C TYR A 163 0.34 -9.86 3.22
N LEU A 164 0.77 -10.86 2.47
CA LEU A 164 0.21 -12.21 2.48
C LEU A 164 1.37 -13.22 2.54
N SER A 165 1.27 -14.24 3.38
CA SER A 165 2.28 -15.30 3.46
C SER A 165 1.78 -16.57 2.76
N GLY A 166 2.51 -17.05 1.75
CA GLY A 166 2.11 -18.21 0.99
C GLY A 166 2.70 -18.29 -0.42
N ALA A 167 1.90 -18.73 -1.36
CA ALA A 167 2.26 -18.87 -2.77
C ALA A 167 1.38 -18.02 -3.67
N ARG A 168 1.94 -17.55 -4.79
CA ARG A 168 1.24 -16.80 -5.83
C ARG A 168 1.61 -17.32 -7.21
N ILE A 169 0.64 -17.49 -8.08
CA ILE A 169 0.82 -17.68 -9.52
C ILE A 169 0.41 -16.39 -10.22
N SER A 170 1.24 -15.90 -11.15
CA SER A 170 0.92 -14.75 -12.01
C SER A 170 0.88 -15.22 -13.46
N LEU A 171 -0.23 -15.00 -14.13
CA LEU A 171 -0.46 -15.44 -15.52
C LEU A 171 -0.88 -14.26 -16.39
N PRO A 172 0.03 -13.66 -17.17
CA PRO A 172 -0.36 -12.69 -18.19
C PRO A 172 -1.21 -13.34 -19.29
N LEU A 173 -2.38 -12.78 -19.53
CA LEU A 173 -3.34 -13.17 -20.60
C LEU A 173 -3.31 -12.10 -21.71
N GLY A 174 -2.15 -11.92 -22.35
CA GLY A 174 -1.92 -10.86 -23.32
C GLY A 174 -1.27 -9.62 -22.70
N GLU A 175 -1.35 -8.48 -23.41
CA GLU A 175 -0.64 -7.25 -23.02
C GLU A 175 -1.36 -6.42 -21.94
N LYS A 176 -2.67 -6.61 -21.82
CA LYS A 176 -3.54 -5.74 -20.99
C LYS A 176 -4.13 -6.42 -19.76
N THR A 177 -3.99 -7.75 -19.67
CA THR A 177 -4.66 -8.52 -18.62
C THR A 177 -3.66 -9.46 -17.95
N THR A 178 -3.62 -9.44 -16.61
CA THR A 178 -2.91 -10.46 -15.83
C THR A 178 -3.87 -11.03 -14.80
N VAL A 179 -3.89 -12.34 -14.67
CA VAL A 179 -4.64 -13.05 -13.62
C VAL A 179 -3.65 -13.59 -12.60
N TYR A 180 -4.01 -13.46 -11.32
CA TYR A 180 -3.23 -14.02 -10.23
C TYR A 180 -4.10 -14.96 -9.40
N GLY A 181 -3.50 -16.04 -8.95
CA GLY A 181 -4.06 -16.94 -7.95
C GLY A 181 -3.12 -16.99 -6.75
N TYR A 182 -3.67 -16.93 -5.54
CA TYR A 182 -2.89 -17.02 -4.31
C TYR A 182 -3.42 -18.18 -3.45
N TRP A 183 -2.49 -18.83 -2.77
CA TRP A 183 -2.76 -19.76 -1.69
C TRP A 183 -1.94 -19.33 -0.48
N VAL A 184 -2.62 -18.84 0.56
CA VAL A 184 -2.01 -18.11 1.66
C VAL A 184 -2.50 -18.59 3.02
N ASN A 185 -1.77 -18.22 4.07
CA ASN A 185 -2.10 -18.58 5.47
C ASN A 185 -3.32 -17.84 6.02
N GLY A 186 -3.82 -16.80 5.32
CA GLY A 186 -5.00 -16.04 5.74
C GLY A 186 -4.84 -14.53 5.55
N TRP A 187 -5.59 -13.77 6.34
CA TRP A 187 -5.73 -12.31 6.29
C TRP A 187 -4.62 -11.62 7.07
N GLN A 188 -3.49 -11.34 6.42
CA GLN A 188 -2.32 -10.71 7.02
C GLN A 188 -1.67 -11.53 8.15
N HIS A 189 -1.52 -12.83 7.94
CA HIS A 189 -0.85 -13.72 8.88
C HIS A 189 0.43 -14.31 8.28
N ILE A 190 1.54 -14.27 9.03
CA ILE A 190 2.76 -14.99 8.65
C ILE A 190 2.61 -16.47 9.05
N GLY A 191 2.13 -16.75 10.28
CA GLY A 191 1.65 -18.06 10.68
C GLY A 191 0.21 -18.30 10.22
N ASP A 192 -0.39 -19.39 10.68
CA ASP A 192 -1.80 -19.74 10.42
C ASP A 192 -2.58 -19.88 11.74
N PRO A 193 -3.01 -18.78 12.37
CA PRO A 193 -3.71 -18.82 13.65
C PRO A 193 -5.14 -19.38 13.52
N ALA A 194 -5.77 -19.26 12.36
CA ALA A 194 -7.11 -19.77 12.09
C ALA A 194 -7.13 -21.24 11.70
N LYS A 195 -5.95 -21.87 11.54
CA LYS A 195 -5.75 -23.27 11.09
C LYS A 195 -6.53 -23.58 9.82
N GLY A 196 -6.38 -22.71 8.81
CA GLY A 196 -7.04 -22.91 7.52
C GLY A 196 -6.47 -21.98 6.45
N SER A 197 -6.04 -22.56 5.34
CA SER A 197 -5.54 -21.79 4.20
C SER A 197 -6.64 -20.91 3.59
N ALA A 198 -6.23 -19.83 2.94
CA ALA A 198 -7.11 -18.95 2.17
C ALA A 198 -6.70 -18.93 0.69
N GLY A 199 -7.69 -18.73 -0.17
CA GLY A 199 -7.52 -18.53 -1.60
C GLY A 199 -7.86 -17.10 -2.02
N ILE A 200 -7.07 -16.54 -2.95
CA ILE A 200 -7.36 -15.25 -3.55
C ILE A 200 -7.25 -15.37 -5.06
N VAL A 201 -8.16 -14.72 -5.75
CA VAL A 201 -8.10 -14.50 -7.19
C VAL A 201 -8.06 -13.00 -7.44
N GLN A 202 -7.14 -12.58 -8.32
CA GLN A 202 -6.99 -11.19 -8.74
C GLN A 202 -7.00 -11.12 -10.26
N VAL A 203 -7.71 -10.13 -10.79
CA VAL A 203 -7.68 -9.76 -12.19
C VAL A 203 -7.21 -8.32 -12.31
N GLU A 204 -6.06 -8.13 -12.94
CA GLU A 204 -5.50 -6.82 -13.26
C GLU A 204 -5.73 -6.51 -14.74
N LEU A 205 -6.33 -5.34 -15.02
CA LEU A 205 -6.63 -4.85 -16.36
C LEU A 205 -5.94 -3.49 -16.58
N ARG A 206 -5.22 -3.37 -17.69
CA ARG A 206 -4.57 -2.14 -18.17
C ARG A 206 -5.08 -1.77 -19.55
N PRO A 207 -6.31 -1.23 -19.65
CA PRO A 207 -6.91 -0.90 -20.94
C PRO A 207 -6.11 0.17 -21.70
N HIS A 208 -5.41 1.04 -20.96
CA HIS A 208 -4.54 2.11 -21.43
C HIS A 208 -3.34 2.25 -20.47
N PRO A 209 -2.15 2.72 -20.91
CA PRO A 209 -0.98 2.90 -20.03
C PRO A 209 -1.23 3.72 -18.76
N ASP A 210 -2.14 4.70 -18.83
CA ASP A 210 -2.48 5.57 -17.70
C ASP A 210 -3.53 4.97 -16.74
N TRP A 211 -4.12 3.80 -17.08
CA TRP A 211 -5.23 3.21 -16.34
C TRP A 211 -4.90 1.82 -15.82
N LEU A 212 -5.21 1.58 -14.57
CA LEU A 212 -5.20 0.28 -13.93
C LEU A 212 -6.56 0.04 -13.29
N LEU A 213 -7.21 -1.06 -13.63
CA LEU A 213 -8.37 -1.60 -12.94
C LEU A 213 -7.98 -2.93 -12.31
N ASN A 214 -8.31 -3.12 -11.05
CA ASN A 214 -8.05 -4.34 -10.32
C ASN A 214 -9.33 -4.84 -9.65
N VAL A 215 -9.56 -6.17 -9.71
CA VAL A 215 -10.68 -6.82 -9.02
C VAL A 215 -10.14 -8.04 -8.30
N ASN A 216 -10.45 -8.17 -7.01
CA ASN A 216 -9.93 -9.20 -6.14
C ASN A 216 -11.07 -9.92 -5.41
N GLY A 217 -10.89 -11.21 -5.17
CA GLY A 217 -11.77 -12.01 -4.32
C GLY A 217 -10.95 -12.82 -3.32
N PHE A 218 -11.38 -12.87 -2.07
CA PHE A 218 -10.78 -13.66 -0.99
C PHE A 218 -11.80 -14.64 -0.41
N LEU A 219 -11.33 -15.84 -0.13
CA LEU A 219 -12.07 -16.87 0.57
C LEU A 219 -11.13 -17.62 1.53
N GLY A 220 -11.40 -17.60 2.83
CA GLY A 220 -10.59 -18.29 3.82
C GLY A 220 -11.23 -18.31 5.20
N ARG A 221 -10.67 -19.11 6.09
CA ARG A 221 -11.06 -19.07 7.51
C ARG A 221 -10.31 -17.98 8.23
N GLU A 222 -11.04 -17.16 8.99
CA GLU A 222 -10.46 -16.00 9.68
C GLU A 222 -11.05 -15.83 11.07
N ILE A 223 -10.25 -15.20 11.94
CA ILE A 223 -10.67 -14.80 13.27
C ILE A 223 -11.43 -13.49 13.17
N HIS A 224 -12.62 -13.43 13.77
CA HIS A 224 -13.38 -12.20 13.91
C HIS A 224 -12.72 -11.28 14.94
N ALA A 225 -12.41 -10.04 14.60
CA ALA A 225 -11.58 -9.16 15.41
C ALA A 225 -12.15 -8.88 16.81
N THR A 226 -13.47 -8.74 16.93
CA THR A 226 -14.15 -8.48 18.21
C THR A 226 -14.65 -9.74 18.91
N ALA A 227 -15.32 -10.64 18.18
CA ALA A 227 -15.91 -11.85 18.76
C ALA A 227 -14.87 -12.95 19.03
N LEU A 228 -13.67 -12.86 18.45
CA LEU A 228 -12.57 -13.84 18.55
C LEU A 228 -12.97 -15.27 18.13
N THR A 229 -14.05 -15.39 17.36
CA THR A 229 -14.50 -16.67 16.77
C THR A 229 -13.89 -16.86 15.39
N THR A 230 -13.66 -18.10 14.98
CA THR A 230 -13.13 -18.45 13.66
C THR A 230 -14.26 -18.89 12.75
N ASP A 231 -14.38 -18.25 11.58
CA ASP A 231 -15.39 -18.60 10.58
C ASP A 231 -14.87 -18.27 9.16
N THR A 232 -15.62 -18.68 8.15
CA THR A 232 -15.30 -18.37 6.76
C THR A 232 -15.55 -16.89 6.47
N ARG A 233 -14.49 -16.23 5.96
CA ARG A 233 -14.51 -14.86 5.45
C ARG A 233 -14.61 -14.88 3.94
N TYR A 234 -15.57 -14.13 3.43
CA TYR A 234 -15.72 -13.79 2.02
C TYR A 234 -15.41 -12.31 1.86
N PHE A 235 -14.61 -11.96 0.87
CA PHE A 235 -14.30 -10.56 0.62
C PHE A 235 -14.11 -10.33 -0.88
N VAL A 236 -14.59 -9.19 -1.34
CA VAL A 236 -14.42 -8.71 -2.72
C VAL A 236 -14.00 -7.25 -2.68
N ASP A 237 -13.01 -6.92 -3.49
CA ASP A 237 -12.42 -5.60 -3.61
C ASP A 237 -12.25 -5.24 -5.09
N ALA A 238 -12.49 -3.98 -5.41
CA ALA A 238 -12.18 -3.43 -6.72
C ALA A 238 -11.60 -2.03 -6.57
N TYR A 239 -10.56 -1.72 -7.35
CA TYR A 239 -10.00 -0.38 -7.38
C TYR A 239 -9.55 0.03 -8.77
N LEU A 240 -9.59 1.33 -8.97
CA LEU A 240 -9.20 2.01 -10.20
C LEU A 240 -8.09 3.00 -9.88
N ILE A 241 -7.05 3.03 -10.71
CA ILE A 241 -6.00 4.03 -10.67
C ILE A 241 -5.87 4.67 -12.04
N HIS A 242 -5.92 6.00 -12.07
CA HIS A 242 -5.55 6.81 -13.22
C HIS A 242 -4.35 7.66 -12.86
N ALA A 243 -3.23 7.41 -13.49
CA ALA A 243 -1.97 8.11 -13.21
C ALA A 243 -1.43 8.74 -14.48
N ARG A 244 -1.74 10.01 -14.69
CA ARG A 244 -1.12 10.80 -15.75
C ARG A 244 -0.03 11.68 -15.15
N PRO A 245 1.24 11.40 -15.41
CA PRO A 245 2.35 12.20 -14.87
C PRO A 245 2.17 13.68 -15.15
N GLN A 246 2.49 14.51 -14.15
CA GLN A 246 2.44 16.00 -14.20
C GLN A 246 1.05 16.60 -14.51
N LYS A 247 -0.03 15.86 -14.33
CA LYS A 247 -1.40 16.31 -14.49
C LYS A 247 -2.28 15.85 -13.31
N LEU A 248 -3.49 15.44 -13.63
CA LEU A 248 -4.44 14.88 -12.66
C LEU A 248 -4.18 13.39 -12.46
N ARG A 249 -4.04 12.98 -11.21
CA ARG A 249 -4.00 11.59 -10.76
C ARG A 249 -5.24 11.30 -9.93
N LEU A 250 -5.87 10.17 -10.18
CA LEU A 250 -7.08 9.75 -9.49
C LEU A 250 -6.93 8.31 -9.04
N THR A 251 -7.49 7.98 -7.88
CA THR A 251 -7.68 6.60 -7.48
C THR A 251 -8.94 6.45 -6.67
N SER A 252 -9.58 5.31 -6.79
CA SER A 252 -10.80 4.97 -6.06
C SER A 252 -10.79 3.49 -5.75
N SER A 253 -11.28 3.10 -4.58
CA SER A 253 -11.52 1.71 -4.24
C SER A 253 -12.87 1.53 -3.55
N ALA A 254 -13.43 0.34 -3.70
CA ALA A 254 -14.59 -0.08 -2.95
C ALA A 254 -14.49 -1.58 -2.65
N TYR A 255 -14.90 -1.97 -1.44
CA TYR A 255 -14.99 -3.37 -1.08
C TYR A 255 -16.18 -3.72 -0.20
N ALA A 256 -16.49 -5.00 -0.18
CA ALA A 256 -17.45 -5.61 0.72
C ALA A 256 -16.91 -6.91 1.27
N GLY A 257 -17.19 -7.18 2.54
CA GLY A 257 -16.86 -8.44 3.19
C GLY A 257 -18.03 -9.01 3.98
N LEU A 258 -17.96 -10.33 4.22
CA LEU A 258 -18.93 -11.11 4.99
C LEU A 258 -18.19 -12.15 5.82
N GLN A 259 -18.47 -12.22 7.14
CA GLN A 259 -18.02 -13.27 8.04
C GLN A 259 -19.06 -13.48 9.13
N SER A 260 -19.42 -14.71 9.44
CA SER A 260 -20.41 -15.07 10.49
C SER A 260 -21.75 -14.33 10.34
N GLY A 261 -22.20 -14.05 9.10
CA GLY A 261 -23.41 -13.27 8.83
C GLY A 261 -23.24 -11.75 8.95
N HIS A 262 -22.13 -11.26 9.45
CA HIS A 262 -21.81 -9.84 9.60
C HIS A 262 -21.11 -9.29 8.37
N ARG A 263 -21.43 -8.05 8.02
CA ARG A 263 -20.95 -7.40 6.79
C ARG A 263 -20.23 -6.11 7.12
N TRP A 264 -19.16 -5.83 6.35
CA TRP A 264 -18.49 -4.52 6.36
C TRP A 264 -18.28 -4.03 4.93
N TYR A 265 -18.15 -2.72 4.79
CA TYR A 265 -18.07 -2.03 3.51
C TYR A 265 -17.12 -0.85 3.59
N GLN A 266 -16.56 -0.51 2.45
CA GLN A 266 -15.74 0.69 2.31
C GLN A 266 -15.85 1.25 0.89
N ALA A 267 -15.70 2.58 0.76
CA ALA A 267 -15.44 3.26 -0.50
C ALA A 267 -14.52 4.45 -0.25
N ASN A 268 -13.61 4.72 -1.17
CA ASN A 268 -12.81 5.94 -1.18
C ASN A 268 -12.69 6.54 -2.59
N PHE A 269 -12.40 7.82 -2.62
CA PHE A 269 -11.97 8.55 -3.80
C PHE A 269 -10.86 9.51 -3.40
N ILE A 270 -9.74 9.45 -4.13
CA ILE A 270 -8.56 10.28 -3.88
C ILE A 270 -8.14 10.91 -5.21
N CYS A 271 -7.86 12.20 -5.19
CA CYS A 271 -7.33 12.92 -6.34
C CYS A 271 -6.10 13.75 -5.96
N GLU A 272 -5.22 13.93 -6.93
CA GLU A 272 -4.04 14.79 -6.82
C GLU A 272 -3.89 15.57 -8.12
N GLN A 273 -3.78 16.91 -8.02
CA GLN A 273 -3.49 17.79 -9.11
C GLN A 273 -2.06 18.34 -8.99
N THR A 274 -1.23 18.02 -9.97
CA THR A 274 0.11 18.60 -10.06
C THR A 274 0.02 20.04 -10.56
N LEU A 275 0.70 20.94 -9.87
CA LEU A 275 0.80 22.37 -10.14
C LEU A 275 2.15 22.72 -10.81
N ARG A 276 2.45 23.99 -10.87
CA ARG A 276 3.76 24.46 -11.36
C ARG A 276 4.89 24.04 -10.41
N ARG A 277 6.08 23.82 -10.93
CA ARG A 277 7.29 23.41 -10.19
C ARG A 277 7.18 22.04 -9.48
N GLY A 278 6.27 21.17 -9.93
CA GLY A 278 6.09 19.83 -9.37
C GLY A 278 5.33 19.76 -8.05
N TRP A 279 4.86 20.89 -7.49
CA TRP A 279 3.97 20.91 -6.34
C TRP A 279 2.65 20.23 -6.70
N SER A 280 2.04 19.59 -5.72
CA SER A 280 0.74 18.96 -5.93
C SER A 280 -0.19 19.28 -4.76
N LEU A 281 -1.48 19.35 -5.06
CA LEU A 281 -2.55 19.38 -4.07
C LEU A 281 -3.35 18.10 -4.20
N SER A 282 -3.72 17.52 -3.09
CA SER A 282 -4.52 16.28 -3.03
C SER A 282 -5.75 16.46 -2.15
N ALA A 283 -6.78 15.68 -2.47
CA ALA A 283 -8.00 15.58 -1.68
C ALA A 283 -8.45 14.12 -1.61
N ARG A 284 -9.02 13.72 -0.47
CA ARG A 284 -9.62 12.40 -0.25
C ARG A 284 -10.98 12.55 0.41
N ALA A 285 -11.92 11.73 -0.06
CA ALA A 285 -13.18 11.44 0.63
C ALA A 285 -13.27 9.91 0.79
N GLU A 286 -13.69 9.46 1.97
CA GLU A 286 -13.72 8.04 2.30
C GLU A 286 -14.89 7.72 3.23
N TRP A 287 -15.41 6.49 3.12
CA TRP A 287 -16.44 5.96 3.97
C TRP A 287 -16.11 4.51 4.32
N PHE A 288 -16.27 4.16 5.59
CA PHE A 288 -16.06 2.81 6.11
C PHE A 288 -17.16 2.45 7.09
N ARG A 289 -17.67 1.22 7.00
CA ARG A 289 -18.73 0.72 7.89
C ARG A 289 -18.45 -0.72 8.30
N ASP A 290 -18.30 -0.95 9.60
CA ASP A 290 -18.11 -2.27 10.22
C ASP A 290 -18.84 -2.32 11.57
N PRO A 291 -20.19 -2.40 11.57
CA PRO A 291 -21.00 -2.22 12.79
C PRO A 291 -20.82 -3.34 13.81
N GLN A 292 -20.29 -4.49 13.42
CA GLN A 292 -20.03 -5.62 14.31
C GLN A 292 -18.54 -5.83 14.64
N GLY A 293 -17.66 -4.97 14.14
CA GLY A 293 -16.22 -5.07 14.39
C GLY A 293 -15.58 -6.36 13.85
N VAL A 294 -15.91 -6.72 12.62
CA VAL A 294 -15.38 -7.94 11.98
C VAL A 294 -13.90 -7.82 11.72
N VAL A 295 -13.46 -6.70 11.20
CA VAL A 295 -12.05 -6.40 10.86
C VAL A 295 -11.45 -5.32 11.76
N LEU A 296 -12.29 -4.46 12.32
CA LEU A 296 -11.88 -3.42 13.24
C LEU A 296 -12.30 -3.81 14.66
N PRO A 297 -11.39 -4.06 15.61
CA PRO A 297 -11.74 -4.36 16.99
C PRO A 297 -12.38 -3.12 17.61
N LEU A 298 -13.70 -3.12 17.66
CA LEU A 298 -14.50 -2.04 18.23
C LEU A 298 -14.73 -2.29 19.71
N GLY A 299 -14.56 -1.25 20.50
CA GLY A 299 -15.09 -1.24 21.86
C GLY A 299 -16.64 -1.20 21.86
N PRO A 300 -17.30 -1.35 23.01
CA PRO A 300 -18.77 -1.44 23.12
C PRO A 300 -19.57 -0.24 22.59
N ALA A 301 -18.92 0.82 22.14
CA ALA A 301 -19.53 2.09 21.72
C ALA A 301 -19.56 2.31 20.20
N ALA A 302 -19.23 1.30 19.39
CA ALA A 302 -19.20 1.46 17.93
C ALA A 302 -20.61 1.60 17.34
N SER A 303 -20.80 2.62 16.51
CA SER A 303 -22.11 2.92 15.94
C SER A 303 -22.38 2.21 14.62
N SER A 304 -23.68 2.04 14.34
CA SER A 304 -24.22 1.44 13.12
C SER A 304 -23.94 2.22 11.83
N ASP A 305 -23.55 3.50 11.90
CA ASP A 305 -23.66 4.43 10.76
C ASP A 305 -22.39 4.57 9.90
N GLY A 306 -21.27 4.06 10.41
CA GLY A 306 -19.99 4.11 9.71
C GLY A 306 -19.19 5.39 9.98
N LEU A 307 -18.00 5.44 9.40
CA LEU A 307 -17.01 6.48 9.52
C LEU A 307 -16.86 7.21 8.19
N LEU A 308 -17.01 8.52 8.20
CA LEU A 308 -16.69 9.40 7.09
C LEU A 308 -15.32 10.04 7.31
N GLY A 309 -14.47 10.02 6.32
CA GLY A 309 -13.16 10.64 6.36
C GLY A 309 -12.95 11.62 5.21
N PHE A 310 -12.25 12.71 5.51
CA PHE A 310 -11.81 13.69 4.53
C PHE A 310 -10.37 14.06 4.80
N ALA A 311 -9.59 14.26 3.73
CA ALA A 311 -8.24 14.80 3.83
C ALA A 311 -7.96 15.80 2.71
N LEU A 312 -7.14 16.81 3.03
CA LEU A 312 -6.59 17.77 2.08
C LEU A 312 -5.08 17.81 2.29
N GLY A 313 -4.32 17.65 1.23
CA GLY A 313 -2.87 17.56 1.28
C GLY A 313 -2.18 18.47 0.29
N ALA A 314 -0.95 18.84 0.63
CA ALA A 314 0.00 19.48 -0.25
C ALA A 314 1.31 18.69 -0.26
N LYS A 315 1.92 18.53 -1.44
CA LYS A 315 3.18 17.81 -1.65
C LYS A 315 4.17 18.70 -2.39
N VAL A 316 5.39 18.77 -1.89
CA VAL A 316 6.49 19.51 -2.45
C VAL A 316 7.66 18.58 -2.64
N PRO A 317 8.03 18.19 -3.87
CA PRO A 317 9.28 17.50 -4.13
C PRO A 317 10.44 18.48 -3.92
N ILE A 318 11.43 18.09 -3.14
CA ILE A 318 12.67 18.84 -2.95
C ILE A 318 13.64 18.46 -4.08
N ASP A 319 13.74 17.15 -4.33
CA ASP A 319 14.46 16.56 -5.46
C ASP A 319 13.82 15.20 -5.83
N GLU A 320 14.53 14.34 -6.55
CA GLU A 320 14.07 13.02 -6.94
C GLU A 320 14.00 12.02 -5.76
N HIS A 321 14.72 12.29 -4.67
CA HIS A 321 14.82 11.42 -3.49
C HIS A 321 13.97 11.92 -2.33
N VAL A 322 13.82 13.24 -2.16
CA VAL A 322 13.21 13.86 -0.98
C VAL A 322 11.92 14.57 -1.34
N LEU A 323 10.88 14.31 -0.58
CA LEU A 323 9.63 15.03 -0.67
C LEU A 323 9.11 15.43 0.72
N VAL A 324 8.44 16.58 0.78
CA VAL A 324 7.76 17.08 1.99
C VAL A 324 6.27 17.15 1.71
N ARG A 325 5.46 16.78 2.71
CA ARG A 325 4.00 16.86 2.65
C ARG A 325 3.44 17.54 3.88
N ALA A 326 2.31 18.19 3.69
CA ALA A 326 1.44 18.67 4.74
C ALA A 326 0.04 18.16 4.45
N GLU A 327 -0.66 17.64 5.45
CA GLU A 327 -2.01 17.08 5.29
C GLU A 327 -2.87 17.44 6.50
N TYR A 328 -4.10 17.86 6.25
CA TYR A 328 -5.16 17.92 7.26
C TYR A 328 -6.11 16.78 7.02
N ARG A 329 -6.40 15.99 8.08
CA ARG A 329 -7.36 14.88 8.05
C ARG A 329 -8.41 15.05 9.13
N THR A 330 -9.65 14.71 8.79
CA THR A 330 -10.76 14.61 9.74
C THR A 330 -11.52 13.30 9.50
N LEU A 331 -11.89 12.66 10.61
CA LEU A 331 -12.71 11.46 10.65
C LEU A 331 -13.96 11.79 11.47
N GLN A 332 -15.13 11.53 10.89
CA GLN A 332 -16.44 11.81 11.50
C GLN A 332 -17.22 10.51 11.66
N GLY A 333 -17.70 10.24 12.87
CA GLY A 333 -18.48 9.04 13.20
C GLY A 333 -18.77 8.97 14.69
N GLN A 334 -19.60 8.04 15.11
CA GLN A 334 -19.92 7.83 16.53
C GLN A 334 -18.92 6.82 17.13
N TRP A 335 -17.83 7.29 17.71
CA TRP A 335 -16.70 6.43 18.11
C TRP A 335 -16.39 6.44 19.59
N THR A 336 -17.05 7.29 20.36
CA THR A 336 -16.82 7.41 21.81
C THR A 336 -18.10 7.23 22.59
N ALA A 337 -18.01 6.75 23.84
CA ALA A 337 -19.13 6.68 24.76
C ALA A 337 -19.76 8.07 25.07
N SER A 338 -19.06 9.15 24.72
CA SER A 338 -19.47 10.55 24.94
C SER A 338 -20.12 11.21 23.71
N GLY A 339 -20.27 10.48 22.57
CA GLY A 339 -20.95 11.00 21.38
C GLY A 339 -20.05 11.31 20.19
N PRO A 340 -20.60 11.84 19.08
CA PRO A 340 -19.90 12.07 17.82
C PRO A 340 -19.01 13.31 17.90
N ALA A 341 -17.75 13.15 18.27
CA ALA A 341 -16.75 14.19 18.08
C ALA A 341 -15.89 13.87 16.86
N PRO A 342 -15.69 14.80 15.91
CA PRO A 342 -14.75 14.59 14.83
C PRO A 342 -13.33 14.48 15.40
N PHE A 343 -12.61 13.44 14.96
CA PHE A 343 -11.18 13.32 15.22
C PHE A 343 -10.42 13.98 14.07
N SER A 344 -9.66 15.01 14.36
CA SER A 344 -8.93 15.79 13.35
C SER A 344 -7.50 16.01 13.76
N TYR A 345 -6.60 15.99 12.77
CA TYR A 345 -5.20 16.28 13.00
C TYR A 345 -4.54 16.84 11.72
N PHE A 346 -3.45 17.56 11.94
CA PHE A 346 -2.59 18.07 10.87
C PHE A 346 -1.26 17.30 10.90
N THR A 347 -0.81 16.85 9.75
CA THR A 347 0.44 16.09 9.60
C THR A 347 1.47 16.90 8.83
N LEU A 348 2.69 16.92 9.33
CA LEU A 348 3.90 17.22 8.57
C LEU A 348 4.67 15.92 8.33
N HIS A 349 5.14 15.75 7.11
CA HIS A 349 5.85 14.55 6.67
C HIS A 349 7.05 14.91 5.82
N CYS A 350 8.14 14.18 6.02
CA CYS A 350 9.31 14.19 5.16
C CYS A 350 9.67 12.74 4.78
N GLY A 351 9.68 12.48 3.49
CA GLY A 351 10.02 11.15 2.93
C GLY A 351 11.31 11.21 2.13
N PHE A 352 12.14 10.19 2.32
CA PHE A 352 13.35 9.93 1.53
C PHE A 352 13.25 8.56 0.88
N VAL A 353 13.69 8.45 -0.37
CA VAL A 353 13.85 7.15 -1.08
C VAL A 353 15.08 7.23 -1.98
N LEU A 354 15.90 6.17 -1.91
CA LEU A 354 17.10 5.97 -2.74
C LEU A 354 16.76 5.18 -4.00
#